data_e8b99ad6614e67a9548b37027cbd778a
#
_entry.id   e8b99ad6614e67a9548b37027cbd778a
#
_cell.length_a   1.000
_cell.length_b   1.000
_cell.length_c   1.000
_cell.angle_alpha   90.00
_cell.angle_beta   90.00
_cell.angle_gamma   90.00
#
_symmetry.space_group_name_H-M   'P 1'
#
loop_
_entity.id
_entity.type
_entity.pdbx_description
1 polymer ?
#
loop_
_entity_poly.entity_id
_entity_poly.type
_entity_poly.pdbx_seq_one_letter_code
_entity_poly.pdbx_strand_id
1 'polypeptide(L)'
;MADVNQFRGALLGEACGDALGGPLDKMTASRIRRQYGPFGLRTLIRTEKTKYVAQVSANTQMMLATADGLFWADAKRLECSEGIYRGYMRWFYSQTGEEPRRGQRTWLRRQPHERDFCLVREKFMHARRTVGERSLAALESSERGSLKNKVNDVANSEALPRSGPIGLIYAGRPREAFYEGVRSAVFTHSNPIAYLSAASVAYLVASLAGGISLPKALRGLILLLNGMDHTDEIISSVGAAIQQANEHPAGRTEAWEHLDSIRSFGTGEMAQEALAIAVYCCMACDDPFEALITSANHDGRSSTTAALTGLIEGVRFGTAFLPASWMSSLENAKLIGDVGTKLYVTYCKANHIEI
;
A
#
# COMPACT_ATOMS: atom_id res chain seq x y z
N MET A 1 18.17 -2.58 -12.79
CA MET A 1 17.75 -1.15 -12.87
C MET A 1 16.26 -1.16 -12.80
N ALA A 2 15.64 -0.24 -12.06
CA ALA A 2 14.17 -0.13 -11.98
C ALA A 2 13.57 0.14 -13.36
N ASP A 3 12.41 -0.42 -13.66
CA ASP A 3 11.72 -0.25 -14.93
C ASP A 3 10.25 0.17 -14.75
N VAL A 4 9.64 0.67 -15.83
CA VAL A 4 8.28 1.19 -15.82
C VAL A 4 7.24 0.12 -15.46
N ASN A 5 7.49 -1.14 -15.80
CA ASN A 5 6.56 -2.23 -15.54
C ASN A 5 6.49 -2.57 -14.05
N GLN A 6 7.61 -2.47 -13.31
CA GLN A 6 7.64 -2.58 -11.86
C GLN A 6 6.80 -1.49 -11.18
N PHE A 7 6.91 -0.24 -11.63
CA PHE A 7 6.12 0.87 -11.10
C PHE A 7 4.63 0.73 -11.37
N ARG A 8 4.27 0.34 -12.59
CA ARG A 8 2.88 0.06 -12.95
C ARG A 8 2.34 -1.14 -12.19
N GLY A 9 3.13 -2.21 -12.13
CA GLY A 9 2.80 -3.45 -11.43
C GLY A 9 2.55 -3.23 -9.96
N ALA A 10 3.39 -2.43 -9.29
CA ALA A 10 3.23 -2.08 -7.88
C ALA A 10 1.87 -1.44 -7.59
N LEU A 11 1.50 -0.39 -8.33
CA LEU A 11 0.25 0.32 -8.09
C LEU A 11 -0.98 -0.49 -8.51
N LEU A 12 -0.91 -1.17 -9.65
CA LEU A 12 -2.01 -2.02 -10.13
C LEU A 12 -2.18 -3.26 -9.27
N GLY A 13 -1.09 -3.87 -8.81
CA GLY A 13 -1.11 -5.01 -7.89
C GLY A 13 -1.74 -4.64 -6.55
N GLU A 14 -1.33 -3.49 -5.99
CA GLU A 14 -1.94 -2.94 -4.76
C GLU A 14 -3.44 -2.72 -4.94
N ALA A 15 -3.86 -2.04 -6.01
CA ALA A 15 -5.27 -1.76 -6.25
C ALA A 15 -6.09 -3.02 -6.54
N CYS A 16 -5.53 -4.03 -7.22
CA CYS A 16 -6.16 -5.33 -7.41
C CYS A 16 -6.34 -6.06 -6.09
N GLY A 17 -5.32 -6.07 -5.23
CA GLY A 17 -5.39 -6.67 -3.92
C GLY A 17 -6.43 -5.98 -3.03
N ASP A 18 -6.43 -4.66 -3.00
CA ASP A 18 -7.43 -3.86 -2.31
C ASP A 18 -8.87 -4.18 -2.76
N ALA A 19 -9.10 -4.22 -4.08
CA ALA A 19 -10.41 -4.53 -4.65
C ALA A 19 -10.83 -6.00 -4.47
N LEU A 20 -9.87 -6.94 -4.42
CA LEU A 20 -10.12 -8.35 -4.13
C LEU A 20 -10.50 -8.57 -2.67
N GLY A 21 -9.72 -7.98 -1.77
CA GLY A 21 -9.92 -8.15 -0.32
C GLY A 21 -11.10 -7.36 0.24
N GLY A 22 -11.45 -6.22 -0.36
CA GLY A 22 -12.50 -5.33 0.15
C GLY A 22 -13.84 -6.02 0.47
N PRO A 23 -14.39 -6.86 -0.40
CA PRO A 23 -15.61 -7.64 -0.11
C PRO A 23 -15.46 -8.64 1.04
N LEU A 24 -14.23 -8.99 1.42
CA LEU A 24 -13.92 -10.00 2.43
C LEU A 24 -13.59 -9.40 3.80
N ASP A 25 -13.38 -8.08 3.87
CA ASP A 25 -13.05 -7.40 5.12
C ASP A 25 -14.00 -7.77 6.26
N LYS A 26 -13.42 -8.17 7.41
CA LYS A 26 -14.15 -8.60 8.60
C LYS A 26 -14.99 -9.88 8.43
N MET A 27 -14.84 -10.59 7.32
CA MET A 27 -15.42 -11.92 7.17
C MET A 27 -14.51 -12.96 7.84
N THR A 28 -15.09 -14.00 8.39
CA THR A 28 -14.32 -15.18 8.80
C THR A 28 -14.01 -16.06 7.58
N ALA A 29 -12.89 -16.76 7.61
CA ALA A 29 -12.50 -17.70 6.55
C ALA A 29 -13.60 -18.75 6.27
N SER A 30 -14.28 -19.24 7.31
CA SER A 30 -15.43 -20.15 7.16
C SER A 30 -16.61 -19.51 6.41
N ARG A 31 -16.86 -18.23 6.63
CA ARG A 31 -17.88 -17.48 5.89
C ARG A 31 -17.47 -17.25 4.44
N ILE A 32 -16.21 -16.90 4.21
CA ILE A 32 -15.66 -16.75 2.86
C ILE A 32 -15.82 -18.06 2.08
N ARG A 33 -15.38 -19.19 2.67
CA ARG A 33 -15.47 -20.52 2.05
C ARG A 33 -16.91 -20.93 1.73
N ARG A 34 -17.85 -20.62 2.62
CA ARG A 34 -19.27 -20.90 2.39
C ARG A 34 -19.86 -20.05 1.26
N GLN A 35 -19.45 -18.79 1.13
CA GLN A 35 -20.01 -17.85 0.16
C GLN A 35 -19.39 -17.97 -1.23
N TYR A 36 -18.08 -18.23 -1.31
CA TYR A 36 -17.32 -18.24 -2.56
C TYR A 36 -16.80 -19.61 -2.97
N GLY A 37 -17.14 -20.64 -2.21
CA GLY A 37 -16.77 -22.04 -2.51
C GLY A 37 -15.44 -22.47 -1.91
N PRO A 38 -15.01 -23.73 -2.22
CA PRO A 38 -13.86 -24.36 -1.59
C PRO A 38 -12.53 -23.68 -1.84
N PHE A 39 -12.44 -22.86 -2.88
CA PHE A 39 -11.20 -22.14 -3.23
C PHE A 39 -11.20 -20.67 -2.79
N GLY A 40 -12.24 -20.23 -2.07
CA GLY A 40 -12.40 -18.82 -1.68
C GLY A 40 -12.68 -17.88 -2.85
N LEU A 41 -12.50 -16.57 -2.60
CA LEU A 41 -12.68 -15.56 -3.64
C LEU A 41 -11.41 -15.47 -4.51
N ARG A 42 -11.56 -15.75 -5.80
CA ARG A 42 -10.44 -15.79 -6.77
C ARG A 42 -10.61 -14.81 -7.94
N THR A 43 -11.60 -13.92 -7.87
CA THR A 43 -11.86 -12.94 -8.92
C THR A 43 -12.40 -11.64 -8.34
N LEU A 44 -12.22 -10.56 -9.06
CA LEU A 44 -12.75 -9.25 -8.65
C LEU A 44 -14.27 -9.24 -8.73
N ILE A 45 -14.93 -8.79 -7.66
CA ILE A 45 -16.40 -8.72 -7.58
C ILE A 45 -16.89 -7.45 -8.27
N ARG A 46 -17.79 -7.64 -9.23
CA ARG A 46 -18.52 -6.60 -9.96
C ARG A 46 -20.00 -6.79 -9.76
N THR A 47 -20.70 -5.73 -9.44
CA THR A 47 -22.16 -5.79 -9.26
C THR A 47 -22.80 -4.59 -9.96
N GLU A 48 -24.11 -4.69 -10.17
CA GLU A 48 -24.90 -3.54 -10.66
C GLU A 48 -24.77 -2.34 -9.73
N LYS A 49 -24.77 -2.55 -8.42
CA LYS A 49 -24.56 -1.52 -7.40
C LYS A 49 -23.22 -0.79 -7.57
N THR A 50 -22.18 -1.49 -8.03
CA THR A 50 -20.86 -0.93 -8.30
C THR A 50 -20.68 -0.53 -9.77
N LYS A 51 -21.76 -0.48 -10.56
CA LYS A 51 -21.73 -0.19 -11.99
C LYS A 51 -20.79 -1.12 -12.76
N TYR A 52 -20.75 -2.39 -12.36
CA TYR A 52 -19.94 -3.46 -12.95
C TYR A 52 -18.42 -3.23 -12.90
N VAL A 53 -17.94 -2.43 -11.96
CA VAL A 53 -16.50 -2.32 -11.66
C VAL A 53 -16.19 -2.91 -10.27
N ALA A 54 -14.97 -3.41 -10.09
CA ALA A 54 -14.45 -3.80 -8.81
C ALA A 54 -13.87 -2.54 -8.12
N GLN A 55 -14.52 -2.13 -7.05
CA GLN A 55 -14.21 -0.89 -6.37
C GLN A 55 -12.97 -1.03 -5.48
N VAL A 56 -12.12 -0.01 -5.53
CA VAL A 56 -11.01 0.14 -4.59
C VAL A 56 -11.47 0.78 -3.29
N SER A 57 -10.70 0.63 -2.21
CA SER A 57 -10.96 1.27 -0.91
C SER A 57 -10.15 2.57 -0.73
N ALA A 58 -10.12 3.08 0.49
CA ALA A 58 -9.26 4.20 0.85
C ALA A 58 -7.75 3.81 0.84
N ASN A 59 -7.38 2.53 0.85
CA ASN A 59 -5.99 2.10 0.65
C ASN A 59 -5.45 2.65 -0.67
N THR A 60 -6.10 2.32 -1.79
CA THR A 60 -5.72 2.79 -3.12
C THR A 60 -5.87 4.31 -3.26
N GLN A 61 -6.94 4.92 -2.71
CA GLN A 61 -7.08 6.38 -2.74
C GLN A 61 -5.90 7.10 -2.06
N MET A 62 -5.47 6.62 -0.89
CA MET A 62 -4.34 7.19 -0.14
C MET A 62 -3.00 6.91 -0.81
N MET A 63 -2.82 5.74 -1.45
CA MET A 63 -1.66 5.47 -2.30
C MET A 63 -1.55 6.49 -3.43
N LEU A 64 -2.65 6.76 -4.13
CA LEU A 64 -2.69 7.77 -5.18
C LEU A 64 -2.47 9.20 -4.65
N ALA A 65 -2.99 9.52 -3.45
CA ALA A 65 -2.73 10.81 -2.80
C ALA A 65 -1.23 10.97 -2.42
N THR A 66 -0.55 9.89 -2.04
CA THR A 66 0.91 9.88 -1.85
C THR A 66 1.62 10.19 -3.18
N ALA A 67 1.24 9.52 -4.27
CA ALA A 67 1.80 9.77 -5.58
C ALA A 67 1.59 11.23 -6.05
N ASP A 68 0.37 11.78 -5.87
CA ASP A 68 0.05 13.18 -6.15
C ASP A 68 0.98 14.14 -5.39
N GLY A 69 1.21 13.86 -4.12
CA GLY A 69 2.13 14.62 -3.27
C GLY A 69 3.59 14.56 -3.75
N LEU A 70 4.06 13.40 -4.19
CA LEU A 70 5.40 13.23 -4.75
C LEU A 70 5.57 13.99 -6.07
N PHE A 71 4.57 13.98 -6.95
CA PHE A 71 4.57 14.80 -8.16
C PHE A 71 4.60 16.29 -7.84
N TRP A 72 3.88 16.69 -6.80
CA TRP A 72 3.88 18.09 -6.35
C TRP A 72 5.25 18.50 -5.82
N ALA A 73 5.88 17.62 -5.03
CA ALA A 73 7.22 17.84 -4.51
C ALA A 73 8.23 18.04 -5.65
N ASP A 74 8.25 17.16 -6.65
CA ASP A 74 9.11 17.29 -7.82
C ASP A 74 8.86 18.61 -8.57
N ALA A 75 7.61 18.91 -8.91
CA ALA A 75 7.25 20.07 -9.71
C ALA A 75 7.57 21.43 -9.02
N LYS A 76 7.58 21.46 -7.70
CA LYS A 76 7.83 22.66 -6.89
C LYS A 76 9.16 22.64 -6.14
N ARG A 77 9.96 21.59 -6.30
CA ARG A 77 11.22 21.37 -5.57
C ARG A 77 11.03 21.47 -4.05
N LEU A 78 10.01 20.77 -3.55
CA LEU A 78 9.71 20.64 -2.12
C LEU A 78 10.34 19.36 -1.58
N GLU A 79 10.45 19.26 -0.25
CA GLU A 79 10.67 17.99 0.42
C GLU A 79 9.51 17.04 0.11
N CYS A 80 9.79 15.73 -0.06
CA CYS A 80 8.78 14.73 -0.38
C CYS A 80 7.64 14.73 0.64
N SER A 81 7.96 14.74 1.94
CA SER A 81 6.97 14.79 3.02
C SER A 81 6.06 16.01 2.97
N GLU A 82 6.57 17.17 2.54
CA GLU A 82 5.75 18.37 2.37
C GLU A 82 4.74 18.19 1.23
N GLY A 83 5.18 17.65 0.09
CA GLY A 83 4.29 17.34 -1.02
C GLY A 83 3.24 16.30 -0.64
N ILE A 84 3.65 15.21 0.04
CA ILE A 84 2.76 14.14 0.50
C ILE A 84 1.70 14.69 1.46
N TYR A 85 2.07 15.55 2.41
CA TYR A 85 1.10 16.18 3.31
C TYR A 85 0.03 16.96 2.53
N ARG A 86 0.42 17.71 1.50
CA ARG A 86 -0.53 18.42 0.62
C ARG A 86 -1.44 17.45 -0.13
N GLY A 87 -0.92 16.35 -0.62
CA GLY A 87 -1.69 15.27 -1.24
C GLY A 87 -2.75 14.69 -0.28
N TYR A 88 -2.36 14.44 0.99
CA TYR A 88 -3.28 13.96 2.02
C TYR A 88 -4.35 14.99 2.38
N MET A 89 -4.03 16.26 2.46
CA MET A 89 -5.03 17.31 2.71
C MET A 89 -6.01 17.48 1.53
N ARG A 90 -5.57 17.23 0.30
CA ARG A 90 -6.44 17.19 -0.88
C ARG A 90 -7.36 15.95 -0.84
N TRP A 91 -6.85 14.80 -0.43
CA TRP A 91 -7.68 13.62 -0.20
C TRP A 91 -8.68 13.85 0.93
N PHE A 92 -8.28 14.46 2.04
CA PHE A 92 -9.19 14.84 3.13
C PHE A 92 -10.35 15.70 2.61
N TYR A 93 -10.05 16.75 1.83
CA TYR A 93 -11.09 17.56 1.19
C TYR A 93 -12.01 16.72 0.30
N SER A 94 -11.46 15.81 -0.50
CA SER A 94 -12.26 14.96 -1.39
C SER A 94 -13.23 14.04 -0.62
N GLN A 95 -12.89 13.69 0.61
CA GLN A 95 -13.69 12.80 1.47
C GLN A 95 -14.74 13.54 2.31
N THR A 96 -14.43 14.77 2.74
CA THR A 96 -15.26 15.52 3.69
C THR A 96 -16.04 16.66 3.02
N GLY A 97 -15.54 17.19 1.91
CA GLY A 97 -16.00 18.45 1.31
C GLY A 97 -15.59 19.69 2.11
N GLU A 98 -14.85 19.52 3.22
CA GLU A 98 -14.43 20.64 4.06
C GLU A 98 -13.27 21.40 3.40
N GLU A 99 -13.43 22.71 3.28
CA GLU A 99 -12.38 23.56 2.72
C GLU A 99 -11.11 23.50 3.59
N PRO A 100 -9.94 23.36 2.97
CA PRO A 100 -8.68 23.47 3.69
C PRO A 100 -8.58 24.82 4.41
N ARG A 101 -7.77 24.84 5.46
CA ARG A 101 -7.54 26.03 6.29
C ARG A 101 -7.09 27.23 5.46
N ARG A 102 -7.24 28.41 6.03
CA ARG A 102 -6.73 29.65 5.44
C ARG A 102 -5.24 29.48 5.08
N GLY A 103 -4.89 29.71 3.82
CA GLY A 103 -3.57 29.47 3.26
C GLY A 103 -3.43 28.15 2.48
N GLN A 104 -4.28 27.19 2.70
CA GLN A 104 -4.28 25.89 1.97
C GLN A 104 -5.29 25.84 0.81
N ARG A 105 -6.22 26.78 0.71
CA ARG A 105 -7.25 26.81 -0.36
C ARG A 105 -6.67 26.80 -1.77
N THR A 106 -5.47 27.33 -1.96
CA THR A 106 -4.76 27.30 -3.23
C THR A 106 -4.35 25.87 -3.63
N TRP A 107 -4.27 24.94 -2.68
CA TRP A 107 -3.91 23.55 -2.92
C TRP A 107 -5.01 22.81 -3.71
N LEU A 108 -6.26 23.24 -3.63
CA LEU A 108 -7.37 22.66 -4.39
C LEU A 108 -7.42 23.14 -5.85
N ARG A 109 -6.68 24.18 -6.19
CA ARG A 109 -6.56 24.64 -7.57
C ARG A 109 -5.67 23.67 -8.34
N ARG A 110 -5.83 23.65 -9.66
CA ARG A 110 -4.96 22.87 -10.55
C ARG A 110 -3.51 23.23 -10.32
N GLN A 111 -2.68 22.23 -10.06
CA GLN A 111 -1.25 22.39 -9.80
C GLN A 111 -0.42 22.09 -11.06
N PRO A 112 0.83 22.56 -11.15
CA PRO A 112 1.68 22.35 -12.34
C PRO A 112 1.92 20.88 -12.68
N HIS A 113 1.94 19.98 -11.69
CA HIS A 113 2.14 18.55 -11.90
C HIS A 113 0.92 17.83 -12.49
N GLU A 114 -0.24 18.50 -12.55
CA GLU A 114 -1.52 17.91 -13.00
C GLU A 114 -1.77 18.13 -14.50
N ARG A 115 -0.72 18.20 -15.30
CA ARG A 115 -0.84 18.42 -16.74
C ARG A 115 -1.64 17.31 -17.42
N ASP A 116 -1.35 16.06 -17.05
CA ASP A 116 -1.90 14.86 -17.70
C ASP A 116 -3.22 14.43 -17.05
N PHE A 117 -3.29 14.45 -15.72
CA PHE A 117 -4.49 14.14 -14.95
C PHE A 117 -4.50 14.90 -13.61
N CYS A 118 -5.65 15.02 -12.99
CA CYS A 118 -5.85 15.68 -11.71
C CYS A 118 -6.60 14.76 -10.76
N LEU A 119 -5.88 14.05 -9.88
CA LEU A 119 -6.43 13.03 -9.00
C LEU A 119 -7.55 13.56 -8.09
N VAL A 120 -7.40 14.78 -7.56
CA VAL A 120 -8.44 15.38 -6.69
C VAL A 120 -9.76 15.66 -7.41
N ARG A 121 -9.81 15.60 -8.74
CA ARG A 121 -11.03 15.78 -9.54
C ARG A 121 -11.66 14.47 -9.99
N GLU A 122 -10.99 13.37 -9.78
CA GLU A 122 -11.49 12.05 -10.13
C GLU A 122 -12.63 11.63 -9.20
N LYS A 123 -13.77 11.24 -9.76
CA LYS A 123 -14.99 10.95 -8.99
C LYS A 123 -14.79 9.89 -7.91
N PHE A 124 -14.00 8.86 -8.18
CA PHE A 124 -13.75 7.80 -7.22
C PHE A 124 -12.92 8.27 -6.01
N MET A 125 -12.12 9.32 -6.16
CA MET A 125 -11.39 9.95 -5.04
C MET A 125 -12.34 10.65 -4.05
N HIS A 126 -13.54 11.05 -4.49
CA HIS A 126 -14.58 11.65 -3.64
C HIS A 126 -15.55 10.62 -3.05
N ALA A 127 -15.42 9.36 -3.43
CA ALA A 127 -16.25 8.31 -2.87
C ALA A 127 -15.78 7.93 -1.46
N ARG A 128 -16.65 8.06 -0.45
CA ARG A 128 -16.36 7.56 0.90
C ARG A 128 -16.27 6.04 0.85
N ARG A 129 -15.09 5.52 1.16
CA ARG A 129 -14.80 4.09 1.10
C ARG A 129 -14.48 3.55 2.49
N THR A 130 -14.48 2.22 2.61
CA THR A 130 -13.99 1.54 3.81
C THR A 130 -12.49 1.76 3.99
N VAL A 131 -11.98 1.61 5.22
CA VAL A 131 -10.62 1.93 5.63
C VAL A 131 -10.36 3.46 5.57
N GLY A 132 -9.34 3.95 6.23
CA GLY A 132 -8.97 5.37 6.19
C GLY A 132 -9.66 6.28 7.21
N GLU A 133 -10.52 5.74 8.09
CA GLU A 133 -11.21 6.54 9.12
C GLU A 133 -10.24 7.19 10.11
N ARG A 134 -9.17 6.47 10.50
CA ARG A 134 -8.15 7.00 11.42
C ARG A 134 -7.31 8.07 10.75
N SER A 135 -7.01 7.86 9.47
CA SER A 135 -6.30 8.85 8.66
C SER A 135 -7.11 10.13 8.52
N LEU A 136 -8.42 10.04 8.26
CA LEU A 136 -9.32 11.21 8.21
C LEU A 136 -9.35 11.96 9.53
N ALA A 137 -9.59 11.26 10.64
CA ALA A 137 -9.65 11.86 11.97
C ALA A 137 -8.34 12.59 12.34
N ALA A 138 -7.19 12.03 11.95
CA ALA A 138 -5.90 12.68 12.18
C ALA A 138 -5.69 13.93 11.32
N LEU A 139 -6.13 13.91 10.05
CA LEU A 139 -6.01 15.05 9.13
C LEU A 139 -6.99 16.19 9.46
N GLU A 140 -8.10 15.89 10.12
CA GLU A 140 -9.04 16.88 10.66
C GLU A 140 -8.41 17.69 11.79
N SER A 141 -7.45 17.13 12.52
CA SER A 141 -6.73 17.82 13.58
C SER A 141 -6.14 19.16 13.11
N SER A 142 -6.14 20.15 14.02
CA SER A 142 -5.61 21.48 13.74
C SER A 142 -4.09 21.49 13.53
N GLU A 143 -3.39 20.45 13.96
CA GLU A 143 -1.95 20.37 13.91
C GLU A 143 -1.48 19.25 12.98
N ARG A 144 -0.39 19.52 12.27
CA ARG A 144 0.29 18.52 11.46
C ARG A 144 1.00 17.51 12.36
N GLY A 145 0.71 16.24 12.17
CA GLY A 145 1.42 15.16 12.86
C GLY A 145 2.91 15.16 12.54
N SER A 146 3.73 14.82 13.53
CA SER A 146 5.18 14.64 13.41
C SER A 146 5.69 13.76 14.54
N LEU A 147 6.95 13.34 14.51
CA LEU A 147 7.56 12.60 15.63
C LEU A 147 7.52 13.37 16.96
N LYS A 148 7.51 14.71 16.89
CA LYS A 148 7.44 15.58 18.08
C LYS A 148 6.00 15.92 18.47
N ASN A 149 5.10 15.96 17.50
CA ASN A 149 3.69 16.28 17.70
C ASN A 149 2.81 15.08 17.35
N LYS A 150 2.45 14.30 18.37
CA LYS A 150 1.61 13.12 18.23
C LYS A 150 0.15 13.52 18.03
N VAL A 151 -0.48 13.06 16.95
CA VAL A 151 -1.90 13.29 16.65
C VAL A 151 -2.81 12.18 17.20
N ASN A 152 -2.26 11.01 17.51
CA ASN A 152 -2.98 9.87 18.09
C ASN A 152 -1.99 8.79 18.59
N ASP A 153 -2.52 7.66 19.06
CA ASP A 153 -1.75 6.47 19.39
C ASP A 153 -2.28 5.23 18.63
N VAL A 154 -2.62 5.40 17.37
CA VAL A 154 -3.20 4.35 16.53
C VAL A 154 -2.10 3.50 15.92
N ALA A 155 -2.15 2.17 16.19
CA ALA A 155 -1.18 1.19 15.70
C ALA A 155 -1.73 0.33 14.54
N ASN A 156 -2.82 0.75 13.90
CA ASN A 156 -3.45 -0.03 12.83
C ASN A 156 -2.68 0.02 11.50
N SER A 157 -3.12 -0.79 10.55
CA SER A 157 -2.43 -1.03 9.28
C SER A 157 -2.74 0.00 8.17
N GLU A 158 -3.58 1.01 8.40
CA GLU A 158 -4.02 1.97 7.36
C GLU A 158 -2.88 2.75 6.69
N ALA A 159 -1.74 2.93 7.39
CA ALA A 159 -0.61 3.69 6.84
C ALA A 159 0.25 2.89 5.85
N LEU A 160 0.13 1.56 5.82
CA LEU A 160 1.06 0.68 5.11
C LEU A 160 0.94 0.74 3.58
N PRO A 161 -0.24 0.52 2.96
CA PRO A 161 -0.35 0.44 1.49
C PRO A 161 0.12 1.73 0.80
N ARG A 162 -0.23 2.88 1.36
CA ARG A 162 0.13 4.18 0.80
C ARG A 162 1.63 4.50 0.80
N SER A 163 2.46 3.68 1.46
CA SER A 163 3.92 3.84 1.49
C SER A 163 4.61 3.33 0.22
N GLY A 164 3.90 2.58 -0.63
CA GLY A 164 4.43 2.04 -1.89
C GLY A 164 5.05 3.09 -2.81
N PRO A 165 4.37 4.19 -3.17
CA PRO A 165 4.93 5.23 -4.02
C PRO A 165 6.22 5.87 -3.48
N ILE A 166 6.38 5.94 -2.14
CA ILE A 166 7.62 6.40 -1.51
C ILE A 166 8.76 5.45 -1.85
N GLY A 167 8.55 4.14 -1.66
CA GLY A 167 9.55 3.14 -2.02
C GLY A 167 9.94 3.21 -3.50
N LEU A 168 8.99 3.41 -4.40
CA LEU A 168 9.24 3.52 -5.83
C LEU A 168 10.11 4.73 -6.19
N ILE A 169 9.83 5.92 -5.65
CA ILE A 169 10.62 7.13 -5.97
C ILE A 169 12.05 7.05 -5.40
N TYR A 170 12.26 6.24 -4.36
CA TYR A 170 13.56 5.94 -3.76
C TYR A 170 14.12 4.58 -4.20
N ALA A 171 13.73 4.05 -5.37
CA ALA A 171 14.21 2.76 -5.87
C ALA A 171 15.76 2.65 -5.80
N GLY A 172 16.26 1.58 -5.18
CA GLY A 172 17.69 1.38 -4.90
C GLY A 172 18.26 2.13 -3.69
N ARG A 173 17.46 2.95 -3.01
CA ARG A 173 17.85 3.73 -1.82
C ARG A 173 16.94 3.42 -0.62
N PRO A 174 16.92 2.14 -0.13
CA PRO A 174 15.90 1.67 0.82
C PRO A 174 15.95 2.39 2.17
N ARG A 175 17.13 2.79 2.65
CA ARG A 175 17.22 3.54 3.92
C ARG A 175 16.57 4.91 3.83
N GLU A 176 16.76 5.62 2.72
CA GLU A 176 16.13 6.92 2.49
C GLU A 176 14.59 6.74 2.38
N ALA A 177 14.14 5.71 1.65
CA ALA A 177 12.72 5.35 1.58
C ALA A 177 12.11 5.09 2.96
N PHE A 178 12.83 4.39 3.83
CA PHE A 178 12.40 4.12 5.21
C PHE A 178 12.17 5.41 5.99
N TYR A 179 13.16 6.31 6.02
CA TYR A 179 13.02 7.56 6.79
C TYR A 179 11.94 8.48 6.21
N GLU A 180 11.77 8.50 4.89
CA GLU A 180 10.67 9.27 4.27
C GLU A 180 9.32 8.62 4.57
N GLY A 181 9.25 7.29 4.62
CA GLY A 181 8.09 6.53 5.07
C GLY A 181 7.67 6.89 6.50
N VAL A 182 8.64 6.99 7.43
CA VAL A 182 8.38 7.49 8.80
C VAL A 182 7.78 8.89 8.77
N ARG A 183 8.45 9.85 8.07
CA ARG A 183 7.99 11.25 8.00
C ARG A 183 6.57 11.37 7.46
N SER A 184 6.18 10.51 6.53
CA SER A 184 4.86 10.53 5.89
C SER A 184 3.78 9.83 6.71
N ALA A 185 4.12 8.74 7.38
CA ALA A 185 3.18 7.98 8.19
C ALA A 185 2.74 8.73 9.45
N VAL A 186 3.65 9.47 10.09
CA VAL A 186 3.36 10.22 11.33
C VAL A 186 2.36 11.36 11.15
N PHE A 187 2.04 11.77 9.92
CA PHE A 187 0.96 12.73 9.69
C PHE A 187 -0.39 12.25 10.19
N THR A 188 -0.58 10.94 10.25
CA THR A 188 -1.88 10.32 10.61
C THR A 188 -1.77 9.21 11.64
N HIS A 189 -0.58 8.63 11.86
CA HIS A 189 -0.34 7.51 12.77
C HIS A 189 0.92 7.77 13.59
N SER A 190 0.74 8.14 14.85
CA SER A 190 1.85 8.51 15.73
C SER A 190 2.35 7.37 16.60
N ASN A 191 1.70 6.20 16.56
CA ASN A 191 2.18 5.01 17.24
C ASN A 191 3.40 4.44 16.49
N PRO A 192 4.52 4.10 17.19
CA PRO A 192 5.74 3.56 16.57
C PRO A 192 5.49 2.31 15.71
N ILE A 193 4.65 1.39 16.17
CA ILE A 193 4.31 0.18 15.41
C ILE A 193 3.77 0.53 14.02
N ALA A 194 2.85 1.52 13.94
CA ALA A 194 2.25 1.91 12.67
C ALA A 194 3.24 2.59 11.74
N TYR A 195 3.94 3.64 12.19
CA TYR A 195 4.81 4.38 11.27
C TYR A 195 6.09 3.62 10.90
N LEU A 196 6.64 2.77 11.78
CA LEU A 196 7.79 1.93 11.46
C LEU A 196 7.41 0.77 10.52
N SER A 197 6.23 0.17 10.69
CA SER A 197 5.73 -0.83 9.74
C SER A 197 5.46 -0.21 8.35
N ALA A 198 4.88 0.99 8.28
CA ALA A 198 4.69 1.71 7.03
C ALA A 198 6.02 2.06 6.34
N ALA A 199 7.01 2.50 7.12
CA ALA A 199 8.37 2.74 6.65
C ALA A 199 9.05 1.46 6.16
N SER A 200 8.77 0.32 6.80
CA SER A 200 9.25 -1.00 6.38
C SER A 200 8.71 -1.38 5.00
N VAL A 201 7.45 -1.06 4.68
CA VAL A 201 6.90 -1.23 3.32
C VAL A 201 7.66 -0.38 2.31
N ALA A 202 7.90 0.90 2.59
CA ALA A 202 8.68 1.76 1.70
C ALA A 202 10.11 1.23 1.49
N TYR A 203 10.75 0.72 2.55
CA TYR A 203 12.07 0.07 2.47
C TYR A 203 12.06 -1.15 1.54
N LEU A 204 11.08 -2.04 1.71
CA LEU A 204 10.96 -3.26 0.91
C LEU A 204 10.72 -2.92 -0.56
N VAL A 205 9.79 -2.03 -0.85
CA VAL A 205 9.51 -1.58 -2.23
C VAL A 205 10.74 -0.96 -2.88
N ALA A 206 11.48 -0.09 -2.18
CA ALA A 206 12.70 0.52 -2.70
C ALA A 206 13.81 -0.52 -2.96
N SER A 207 13.93 -1.51 -2.08
CA SER A 207 14.90 -2.61 -2.24
C SER A 207 14.58 -3.45 -3.47
N LEU A 208 13.31 -3.87 -3.62
CA LEU A 208 12.84 -4.71 -4.72
C LEU A 208 12.93 -3.98 -6.07
N ALA A 209 12.49 -2.74 -6.14
CA ALA A 209 12.61 -1.90 -7.33
C ALA A 209 14.09 -1.64 -7.70
N GLY A 210 14.99 -1.64 -6.72
CA GLY A 210 16.44 -1.58 -6.91
C GLY A 210 17.07 -2.91 -7.33
N GLY A 211 16.30 -3.99 -7.51
CA GLY A 211 16.78 -5.31 -7.94
C GLY A 211 17.28 -6.23 -6.81
N ILE A 212 17.02 -5.88 -5.56
CA ILE A 212 17.34 -6.73 -4.40
C ILE A 212 16.24 -7.77 -4.25
N SER A 213 16.57 -9.06 -4.13
CA SER A 213 15.56 -10.12 -3.91
C SER A 213 14.84 -9.97 -2.56
N LEU A 214 13.60 -10.41 -2.48
CA LEU A 214 12.77 -10.30 -1.27
C LEU A 214 13.47 -10.87 -0.01
N PRO A 215 14.07 -12.07 -0.03
CA PRO A 215 14.77 -12.57 1.15
C PRO A 215 15.98 -11.71 1.58
N LYS A 216 16.67 -11.07 0.62
CA LYS A 216 17.78 -10.15 0.94
C LYS A 216 17.25 -8.82 1.49
N ALA A 217 16.17 -8.30 0.92
CA ALA A 217 15.52 -7.07 1.38
C ALA A 217 15.00 -7.23 2.82
N LEU A 218 14.37 -8.36 3.14
CA LEU A 218 13.88 -8.67 4.49
C LEU A 218 15.02 -8.77 5.52
N ARG A 219 16.14 -9.44 5.17
CA ARG A 219 17.32 -9.45 6.05
C ARG A 219 17.87 -8.04 6.29
N GLY A 220 17.96 -7.23 5.24
CA GLY A 220 18.42 -5.85 5.36
C GLY A 220 17.48 -4.98 6.20
N LEU A 221 16.17 -5.19 6.10
CA LEU A 221 15.16 -4.54 6.93
C LEU A 221 15.33 -4.89 8.41
N ILE A 222 15.43 -6.18 8.75
CA ILE A 222 15.63 -6.62 10.13
C ILE A 222 16.92 -6.04 10.72
N LEU A 223 18.01 -6.00 9.95
CA LEU A 223 19.25 -5.36 10.39
C LEU A 223 19.09 -3.86 10.65
N LEU A 224 18.29 -3.16 9.84
CA LEU A 224 17.99 -1.75 10.05
C LEU A 224 17.17 -1.55 11.33
N LEU A 225 16.12 -2.35 11.52
CA LEU A 225 15.21 -2.27 12.65
C LEU A 225 15.89 -2.61 13.98
N ASN A 226 16.80 -3.61 14.02
CA ASN A 226 17.56 -3.97 15.22
C ASN A 226 18.37 -2.82 15.85
N GLY A 227 18.65 -1.76 15.08
CA GLY A 227 19.34 -0.56 15.57
C GLY A 227 18.41 0.56 16.02
N MET A 228 17.10 0.30 16.16
CA MET A 228 16.08 1.33 16.43
C MET A 228 15.18 0.94 17.60
N ASP A 229 14.67 1.94 18.31
CA ASP A 229 13.72 1.73 19.41
C ASP A 229 12.32 1.35 18.88
N HIS A 230 11.53 0.64 19.68
CA HIS A 230 10.14 0.26 19.42
C HIS A 230 9.94 -0.66 18.19
N THR A 231 10.92 -1.49 17.86
CA THR A 231 10.89 -2.36 16.67
C THR A 231 10.71 -3.84 16.97
N ASP A 232 10.79 -4.26 18.24
CA ASP A 232 10.79 -5.67 18.64
C ASP A 232 9.58 -6.46 18.13
N GLU A 233 8.38 -5.86 18.21
CA GLU A 233 7.16 -6.50 17.71
C GLU A 233 7.16 -6.66 16.18
N ILE A 234 7.70 -5.68 15.45
CA ILE A 234 7.80 -5.74 13.99
C ILE A 234 8.82 -6.80 13.58
N ILE A 235 9.99 -6.80 14.24
CA ILE A 235 11.06 -7.79 14.00
C ILE A 235 10.54 -9.21 14.29
N SER A 236 9.85 -9.38 15.43
CA SER A 236 9.26 -10.67 15.80
C SER A 236 8.23 -11.14 14.77
N SER A 237 7.29 -10.28 14.37
CA SER A 237 6.23 -10.62 13.42
C SER A 237 6.78 -10.94 12.04
N VAL A 238 7.71 -10.13 11.51
CA VAL A 238 8.36 -10.38 10.21
C VAL A 238 9.26 -11.63 10.28
N GLY A 239 9.98 -11.81 11.39
CA GLY A 239 10.82 -13.00 11.62
C GLY A 239 10.00 -14.29 11.64
N ALA A 240 8.86 -14.30 12.33
CA ALA A 240 7.93 -15.43 12.36
C ALA A 240 7.36 -15.72 10.94
N ALA A 241 7.02 -14.68 10.17
CA ALA A 241 6.54 -14.84 8.80
C ALA A 241 7.62 -15.49 7.89
N ILE A 242 8.86 -15.05 7.99
CA ILE A 242 9.99 -15.64 7.25
C ILE A 242 10.21 -17.08 7.65
N GLN A 243 10.23 -17.36 8.96
CA GLN A 243 10.45 -18.72 9.48
C GLN A 243 9.36 -19.67 8.99
N GLN A 244 8.09 -19.33 9.17
CA GLN A 244 6.97 -20.18 8.75
C GLN A 244 6.94 -20.39 7.23
N ALA A 245 7.27 -19.35 6.44
CA ALA A 245 7.33 -19.51 4.98
C ALA A 245 8.43 -20.50 4.56
N ASN A 246 9.59 -20.51 5.25
CA ASN A 246 10.68 -21.44 4.97
C ASN A 246 10.39 -22.88 5.45
N GLU A 247 9.56 -23.04 6.49
CA GLU A 247 9.18 -24.35 7.05
C GLU A 247 8.06 -25.03 6.23
N HIS A 248 7.33 -24.27 5.40
CA HIS A 248 6.30 -24.83 4.56
C HIS A 248 6.88 -25.42 3.28
N PRO A 249 6.63 -26.71 3.00
CA PRO A 249 7.12 -27.33 1.78
C PRO A 249 6.53 -26.64 0.55
N ALA A 250 7.36 -26.46 -0.46
CA ALA A 250 6.94 -26.02 -1.79
C ALA A 250 5.78 -26.90 -2.30
N GLY A 251 4.79 -26.28 -2.92
CA GLY A 251 3.65 -27.00 -3.51
C GLY A 251 2.30 -26.81 -2.83
N ARG A 252 2.21 -26.02 -1.77
CA ARG A 252 0.90 -25.58 -1.27
C ARG A 252 0.33 -24.56 -2.25
N THR A 253 -0.81 -24.91 -2.84
CA THR A 253 -1.43 -24.11 -3.90
C THR A 253 -2.79 -23.52 -3.50
N GLU A 254 -3.35 -23.96 -2.38
CA GLU A 254 -4.66 -23.50 -1.93
C GLU A 254 -4.54 -22.52 -0.76
N ALA A 255 -5.24 -21.39 -0.84
CA ALA A 255 -5.24 -20.36 0.19
C ALA A 255 -5.51 -20.90 1.62
N TRP A 256 -6.33 -21.95 1.73
CA TRP A 256 -6.70 -22.53 3.03
C TRP A 256 -5.59 -23.35 3.69
N GLU A 257 -4.61 -23.82 2.94
CA GLU A 257 -3.43 -24.53 3.47
C GLU A 257 -2.51 -23.57 4.24
N HIS A 258 -2.63 -22.26 3.99
CA HIS A 258 -1.88 -21.21 4.64
C HIS A 258 -2.62 -20.57 5.83
N LEU A 259 -3.91 -20.90 6.04
CA LEU A 259 -4.78 -20.18 6.96
C LEU A 259 -4.30 -20.22 8.42
N ASP A 260 -3.79 -21.35 8.89
CA ASP A 260 -3.31 -21.46 10.29
C ASP A 260 -2.05 -20.65 10.50
N SER A 261 -1.16 -20.57 9.51
CA SER A 261 0.00 -19.68 9.55
C SER A 261 -0.42 -18.21 9.58
N ILE A 262 -1.34 -17.81 8.70
CA ILE A 262 -1.85 -16.44 8.68
C ILE A 262 -2.50 -16.06 10.02
N ARG A 263 -3.31 -16.94 10.59
CA ARG A 263 -3.95 -16.73 11.90
C ARG A 263 -2.95 -16.52 13.02
N SER A 264 -1.80 -17.17 12.95
CA SER A 264 -0.76 -17.02 13.96
C SER A 264 -0.13 -15.62 13.98
N PHE A 265 -0.20 -14.88 12.85
CA PHE A 265 0.26 -13.48 12.77
C PHE A 265 -0.80 -12.48 13.24
N GLY A 266 -2.08 -12.88 13.32
CA GLY A 266 -3.20 -12.02 13.66
C GLY A 266 -4.20 -11.83 12.52
N THR A 267 -4.92 -10.71 12.56
CA THR A 267 -6.00 -10.40 11.61
C THR A 267 -5.60 -9.38 10.53
N GLY A 268 -4.41 -8.82 10.64
CA GLY A 268 -3.99 -7.70 9.78
C GLY A 268 -4.58 -6.34 10.20
N GLU A 269 -5.27 -6.27 11.35
CA GLU A 269 -5.74 -4.99 11.89
C GLU A 269 -4.58 -4.15 12.38
N MET A 270 -3.63 -4.75 13.11
CA MET A 270 -2.41 -4.09 13.56
C MET A 270 -1.39 -4.02 12.42
N ALA A 271 -0.56 -2.99 12.42
CA ALA A 271 0.38 -2.70 11.35
C ALA A 271 1.41 -3.84 11.13
N GLN A 272 2.00 -4.36 12.21
CA GLN A 272 2.97 -5.46 12.13
C GLN A 272 2.31 -6.78 11.70
N GLU A 273 1.03 -7.01 12.05
CA GLU A 273 0.29 -8.18 11.60
C GLU A 273 0.09 -8.17 10.07
N ALA A 274 -0.38 -7.04 9.54
CA ALA A 274 -0.61 -6.89 8.10
C ALA A 274 0.69 -7.03 7.30
N LEU A 275 1.79 -6.46 7.80
CA LEU A 275 3.11 -6.62 7.21
C LEU A 275 3.57 -8.08 7.22
N ALA A 276 3.41 -8.78 8.35
CA ALA A 276 3.79 -10.18 8.48
C ALA A 276 2.99 -11.09 7.53
N ILE A 277 1.65 -10.90 7.43
CA ILE A 277 0.79 -11.66 6.54
C ILE A 277 1.24 -11.46 5.07
N ALA A 278 1.47 -10.21 4.64
CA ALA A 278 1.91 -9.94 3.29
C ALA A 278 3.29 -10.55 2.98
N VAL A 279 4.25 -10.40 3.90
CA VAL A 279 5.59 -11.02 3.78
C VAL A 279 5.49 -12.54 3.67
N TYR A 280 4.68 -13.16 4.54
CA TYR A 280 4.46 -14.60 4.52
C TYR A 280 3.91 -15.05 3.17
N CYS A 281 2.83 -14.45 2.68
CA CYS A 281 2.21 -14.83 1.40
C CYS A 281 3.18 -14.69 0.23
N CYS A 282 3.95 -13.58 0.18
CA CYS A 282 4.96 -13.36 -0.86
C CYS A 282 6.16 -14.33 -0.80
N MET A 283 6.40 -14.96 0.34
CA MET A 283 7.50 -15.92 0.52
C MET A 283 7.06 -17.39 0.41
N ALA A 284 5.85 -17.70 0.85
CA ALA A 284 5.32 -19.06 0.94
C ALA A 284 4.66 -19.53 -0.37
N CYS A 285 4.17 -18.61 -1.22
CA CYS A 285 3.55 -18.94 -2.50
C CYS A 285 4.55 -18.73 -3.64
N ASP A 286 4.73 -19.75 -4.48
CA ASP A 286 5.61 -19.67 -5.66
C ASP A 286 4.98 -18.82 -6.78
N ASP A 287 3.65 -18.86 -6.92
CA ASP A 287 2.90 -18.07 -7.89
C ASP A 287 2.44 -16.75 -7.24
N PRO A 288 2.81 -15.58 -7.78
CA PRO A 288 2.40 -14.28 -7.27
C PRO A 288 0.88 -14.06 -7.29
N PHE A 289 0.16 -14.69 -8.21
CA PHE A 289 -1.31 -14.67 -8.20
C PHE A 289 -1.88 -15.44 -7.02
N GLU A 290 -1.33 -16.63 -6.70
CA GLU A 290 -1.74 -17.39 -5.52
C GLU A 290 -1.37 -16.67 -4.22
N ALA A 291 -0.24 -15.97 -4.17
CA ALA A 291 0.10 -15.13 -3.03
C ALA A 291 -0.98 -14.06 -2.78
N LEU A 292 -1.47 -13.42 -3.83
CA LEU A 292 -2.52 -12.41 -3.77
C LEU A 292 -3.86 -13.02 -3.31
N ILE A 293 -4.25 -14.18 -3.86
CA ILE A 293 -5.46 -14.91 -3.45
C ILE A 293 -5.37 -15.31 -1.98
N THR A 294 -4.23 -15.86 -1.56
CA THR A 294 -3.99 -16.31 -0.18
C THR A 294 -4.11 -15.16 0.81
N SER A 295 -3.49 -14.03 0.50
CA SER A 295 -3.52 -12.84 1.37
C SER A 295 -4.88 -12.14 1.45
N ALA A 296 -5.82 -12.47 0.56
CA ALA A 296 -7.19 -11.97 0.61
C ALA A 296 -8.14 -12.91 1.38
N ASN A 297 -7.90 -14.23 1.36
CA ASN A 297 -8.84 -15.23 1.86
C ASN A 297 -8.54 -15.68 3.30
N HIS A 298 -8.59 -14.76 4.25
CA HIS A 298 -8.36 -15.03 5.67
C HIS A 298 -9.33 -14.25 6.58
N ASP A 299 -9.22 -14.47 7.89
CA ASP A 299 -10.02 -13.75 8.88
C ASP A 299 -9.43 -12.32 9.08
N GLY A 300 -10.17 -11.26 8.77
CA GLY A 300 -9.74 -9.91 9.16
C GLY A 300 -9.66 -8.85 8.05
N ARG A 301 -8.52 -8.15 7.95
CA ARG A 301 -8.29 -7.00 7.04
C ARG A 301 -7.78 -7.42 5.67
N SER A 302 -8.59 -8.21 4.98
CA SER A 302 -8.28 -8.78 3.66
C SER A 302 -7.90 -7.72 2.61
N SER A 303 -8.55 -6.55 2.62
CA SER A 303 -8.22 -5.47 1.69
C SER A 303 -6.80 -4.95 1.88
N THR A 304 -6.37 -4.76 3.13
CA THR A 304 -5.04 -4.22 3.43
C THR A 304 -3.94 -5.26 3.18
N THR A 305 -4.12 -6.50 3.64
CA THR A 305 -3.13 -7.57 3.45
C THR A 305 -2.93 -7.91 1.98
N ALA A 306 -4.03 -8.00 1.21
CA ALA A 306 -3.96 -8.25 -0.22
C ALA A 306 -3.40 -7.04 -0.99
N ALA A 307 -3.71 -5.80 -0.58
CA ALA A 307 -3.08 -4.61 -1.16
C ALA A 307 -1.56 -4.63 -0.99
N LEU A 308 -1.07 -4.94 0.21
CA LEU A 308 0.37 -5.05 0.50
C LEU A 308 1.04 -6.17 -0.30
N THR A 309 0.41 -7.34 -0.37
CA THR A 309 0.90 -8.47 -1.18
C THR A 309 0.95 -8.09 -2.65
N GLY A 310 -0.12 -7.51 -3.19
CA GLY A 310 -0.19 -7.04 -4.57
C GLY A 310 0.84 -5.96 -4.89
N LEU A 311 1.12 -5.06 -3.96
CA LEU A 311 2.18 -4.06 -4.07
C LEU A 311 3.56 -4.72 -4.19
N ILE A 312 3.90 -5.65 -3.29
CA ILE A 312 5.19 -6.34 -3.26
C ILE A 312 5.37 -7.20 -4.51
N GLU A 313 4.39 -8.02 -4.88
CA GLU A 313 4.44 -8.86 -6.07
C GLU A 313 4.44 -8.03 -7.36
N GLY A 314 3.72 -6.91 -7.37
CA GLY A 314 3.74 -5.96 -8.48
C GLY A 314 5.11 -5.36 -8.74
N VAL A 315 5.89 -5.06 -7.70
CA VAL A 315 7.29 -4.62 -7.86
C VAL A 315 8.18 -5.76 -8.36
N ARG A 316 7.94 -7.00 -7.93
CA ARG A 316 8.75 -8.17 -8.28
C ARG A 316 8.52 -8.64 -9.72
N PHE A 317 7.26 -8.66 -10.16
CA PHE A 317 6.84 -9.32 -11.40
C PHE A 317 6.17 -8.37 -12.43
N GLY A 318 6.07 -7.09 -12.10
CA GLY A 318 5.37 -6.12 -12.96
C GLY A 318 3.86 -6.42 -13.01
N THR A 319 3.26 -6.19 -14.17
CA THR A 319 1.81 -6.43 -14.38
C THR A 319 1.48 -7.85 -14.86
N ALA A 320 2.48 -8.68 -15.16
CA ALA A 320 2.30 -9.95 -15.85
C ALA A 320 1.50 -11.01 -15.07
N PHE A 321 1.52 -10.94 -13.73
CA PHE A 321 0.78 -11.87 -12.87
C PHE A 321 -0.72 -11.51 -12.72
N LEU A 322 -1.11 -10.30 -13.12
CA LEU A 322 -2.49 -9.83 -13.00
C LEU A 322 -3.32 -10.28 -14.21
N PRO A 323 -4.46 -10.94 -14.01
CA PRO A 323 -5.31 -11.38 -15.12
C PRO A 323 -5.82 -10.18 -15.95
N ALA A 324 -5.84 -10.30 -17.27
CA ALA A 324 -6.36 -9.25 -18.17
C ALA A 324 -7.83 -8.89 -17.87
N SER A 325 -8.63 -9.85 -17.42
CA SER A 325 -10.00 -9.65 -16.98
C SER A 325 -10.11 -8.75 -15.74
N TRP A 326 -9.08 -8.75 -14.87
CA TRP A 326 -9.03 -7.86 -13.72
C TRP A 326 -8.73 -6.43 -14.15
N MET A 327 -7.83 -6.24 -15.12
CA MET A 327 -7.51 -4.92 -15.65
C MET A 327 -8.73 -4.23 -16.30
N SER A 328 -9.59 -5.01 -16.95
CA SER A 328 -10.85 -4.49 -17.52
C SER A 328 -11.95 -4.26 -16.48
N SER A 329 -11.82 -4.83 -15.28
CA SER A 329 -12.84 -4.83 -14.22
C SER A 329 -12.52 -3.86 -13.10
N LEU A 330 -11.24 -3.59 -12.85
CA LEU A 330 -10.77 -2.74 -11.76
C LEU A 330 -11.18 -1.28 -12.00
N GLU A 331 -11.72 -0.64 -10.97
CA GLU A 331 -12.05 0.78 -10.98
C GLU A 331 -10.82 1.63 -11.33
N ASN A 332 -10.90 2.39 -12.42
CA ASN A 332 -9.84 3.29 -12.88
C ASN A 332 -8.46 2.63 -13.13
N ALA A 333 -8.40 1.37 -13.53
CA ALA A 333 -7.16 0.65 -13.79
C ALA A 333 -6.19 1.42 -14.72
N LYS A 334 -6.73 2.03 -15.81
CA LYS A 334 -5.91 2.83 -16.72
C LYS A 334 -5.23 4.00 -16.02
N LEU A 335 -5.99 4.78 -15.24
CA LEU A 335 -5.45 5.93 -14.50
C LEU A 335 -4.39 5.49 -13.49
N ILE A 336 -4.64 4.41 -12.74
CA ILE A 336 -3.69 3.85 -11.78
C ILE A 336 -2.38 3.46 -12.47
N GLY A 337 -2.47 2.79 -13.62
CA GLY A 337 -1.31 2.45 -14.45
C GLY A 337 -0.57 3.68 -14.99
N ASP A 338 -1.29 4.73 -15.39
CA ASP A 338 -0.71 6.00 -15.86
C ASP A 338 0.00 6.74 -14.71
N VAL A 339 -0.53 6.69 -13.47
CA VAL A 339 0.16 7.19 -12.26
C VAL A 339 1.47 6.44 -12.03
N GLY A 340 1.48 5.11 -12.17
CA GLY A 340 2.70 4.31 -12.08
C GLY A 340 3.74 4.70 -13.12
N THR A 341 3.31 4.91 -14.37
CA THR A 341 4.21 5.42 -15.42
C THR A 341 4.79 6.78 -15.08
N LYS A 342 3.96 7.70 -14.59
CA LYS A 342 4.41 9.05 -14.19
C LYS A 342 5.37 9.02 -13.00
N LEU A 343 5.17 8.12 -12.04
CA LEU A 343 6.13 7.90 -10.95
C LEU A 343 7.49 7.43 -11.48
N TYR A 344 7.50 6.51 -12.45
CA TYR A 344 8.73 6.07 -13.09
C TYR A 344 9.46 7.21 -13.80
N VAL A 345 8.74 8.03 -14.58
CA VAL A 345 9.32 9.22 -15.24
C VAL A 345 9.89 10.20 -14.21
N THR A 346 9.17 10.43 -13.10
CA THR A 346 9.64 11.28 -12.01
C THR A 346 10.90 10.72 -11.35
N TYR A 347 10.94 9.41 -11.12
CA TYR A 347 12.12 8.71 -10.60
C TYR A 347 13.33 8.86 -11.55
N CYS A 348 13.15 8.60 -12.85
CA CYS A 348 14.22 8.72 -13.85
C CYS A 348 14.79 10.15 -13.88
N LYS A 349 13.91 11.15 -13.91
CA LYS A 349 14.31 12.56 -13.88
C LYS A 349 15.12 12.91 -12.63
N ALA A 350 14.67 12.47 -11.45
CA ALA A 350 15.37 12.74 -10.19
C ALA A 350 16.75 12.06 -10.08
N ASN A 351 16.96 10.97 -10.84
CA ASN A 351 18.19 10.18 -10.83
C ASN A 351 19.02 10.33 -12.12
N HIS A 352 18.67 11.29 -13.00
CA HIS A 352 19.35 11.54 -14.28
C HIS A 352 19.45 10.30 -15.18
N ILE A 353 18.41 9.47 -15.20
CA ILE A 353 18.30 8.28 -16.04
C ILE A 353 17.59 8.69 -17.34
N GLU A 354 18.20 8.39 -18.47
CA GLU A 354 17.55 8.55 -19.79
C GLU A 354 16.39 7.56 -19.96
N ILE A 355 15.25 8.06 -20.52
CA ILE A 355 14.01 7.28 -20.69
C ILE A 355 13.85 6.91 -22.17
#